data_8118d2505ed2ea67b98b1ebf592bf10b
#
_entry.id   8118d2505ed2ea67b98b1ebf592bf10b
#
_cell.length_a   1.000
_cell.length_b   1.000
_cell.length_c   1.000
_cell.angle_alpha   90.00
_cell.angle_beta   90.00
_cell.angle_gamma   90.00
#
_symmetry.space_group_name_H-M   'P 1'
#
loop_
_entity.id
_entity.type
_entity.pdbx_description
1 polymer ?
#
loop_
_entity_poly.entity_id
_entity_poly.type
_entity_poly.pdbx_seq_one_letter_code
_entity_poly.pdbx_strand_id
1 'polypeptide(L)'
;MKTRRTLAVALCAVALTATAACGKDGTPGAAPTASNAPQLPTYTVKSDAKVDSTVFTEAKKRGQLIIGAKADQPFLGFEDVASGDRSGFDIEIAKMIAADLGFTPQQIKWVTLVSSQREPAISKGQIDFYVGTYSINDERKKSVSFAGPYYIAGQDLLVKSDNTAITGPESVNGKNVCTATGSTSIKNIQQYSPKITQFDTYSACVEKLMSGEVDAVTTDDAILKGYASKFAPKLKVVGKPFTKENYGIGLNKDDAALRTAISDSIKAHQDNGDWKKAYDATLGLSGSAAPTPPALERY
;
A
#
# COMPACT_ATOMS: atom_id res chain seq x y z
N MET A 1 2.10 -76.83 -22.08
CA MET A 1 3.57 -77.07 -22.28
C MET A 1 4.24 -75.88 -21.69
N LYS A 2 4.79 -76.01 -20.49
CA LYS A 2 6.21 -76.14 -20.08
C LYS A 2 7.09 -75.13 -20.84
N THR A 3 7.75 -74.14 -20.20
CA THR A 3 8.87 -74.33 -19.26
C THR A 3 9.20 -73.03 -18.49
N ARG A 4 9.49 -73.20 -17.22
CA ARG A 4 10.18 -72.31 -16.28
C ARG A 4 11.64 -72.14 -16.69
N ARG A 5 12.23 -70.98 -16.51
CA ARG A 5 13.65 -70.85 -16.17
C ARG A 5 13.88 -69.65 -15.21
N THR A 6 14.24 -70.00 -14.01
CA THR A 6 14.90 -69.25 -12.95
C THR A 6 16.39 -69.10 -13.25
N LEU A 7 17.00 -67.96 -12.89
CA LEU A 7 18.41 -67.78 -12.47
C LEU A 7 18.61 -66.31 -12.18
N ALA A 8 19.13 -65.84 -11.17
CA ALA A 8 20.08 -66.12 -10.14
C ALA A 8 20.67 -64.74 -9.71
N VAL A 9 20.71 -64.57 -8.44
CA VAL A 9 21.23 -63.43 -7.71
C VAL A 9 22.73 -63.28 -7.87
N ALA A 10 23.27 -62.07 -8.12
CA ALA A 10 24.68 -61.75 -7.87
C ALA A 10 24.78 -60.49 -7.04
N LEU A 11 25.10 -60.67 -5.75
CA LEU A 11 25.56 -59.61 -4.86
C LEU A 11 27.00 -59.25 -5.26
N CYS A 12 27.25 -58.00 -5.58
CA CYS A 12 28.59 -57.39 -5.56
C CYS A 12 28.65 -56.37 -4.44
N ALA A 13 29.30 -56.78 -3.34
CA ALA A 13 29.73 -55.85 -2.28
C ALA A 13 31.00 -55.14 -2.77
N VAL A 14 30.92 -53.79 -2.88
CA VAL A 14 32.12 -52.96 -3.10
C VAL A 14 32.41 -52.20 -1.80
N ALA A 15 33.56 -52.56 -1.22
CA ALA A 15 34.15 -51.92 -0.06
C ALA A 15 34.66 -50.53 -0.47
N LEU A 16 34.14 -49.45 0.15
CA LEU A 16 34.73 -48.12 0.05
C LEU A 16 35.80 -47.96 1.13
N THR A 17 37.04 -47.85 0.69
CA THR A 17 38.19 -47.41 1.51
C THR A 17 38.09 -45.89 1.70
N ALA A 18 37.98 -45.45 2.96
CA ALA A 18 38.09 -44.08 3.36
C ALA A 18 39.53 -43.61 3.28
N THR A 19 39.83 -42.65 2.41
CA THR A 19 41.06 -41.85 2.48
C THR A 19 40.77 -40.55 3.21
N ALA A 20 41.29 -40.42 4.41
CA ALA A 20 41.32 -39.17 5.16
C ALA A 20 42.30 -38.19 4.48
N ALA A 21 41.79 -37.14 3.87
CA ALA A 21 42.59 -35.97 3.50
C ALA A 21 42.25 -34.84 4.45
N CYS A 22 43.17 -34.49 5.36
CA CYS A 22 43.17 -33.27 6.11
C CYS A 22 43.38 -32.09 5.14
N GLY A 23 42.37 -31.22 5.00
CA GLY A 23 42.41 -29.97 4.29
C GLY A 23 41.53 -28.97 5.03
N LYS A 24 42.15 -27.86 5.45
CA LYS A 24 41.62 -26.75 6.28
C LYS A 24 40.20 -26.27 5.99
N ASP A 25 39.52 -26.08 7.08
CA ASP A 25 38.46 -25.09 7.37
C ASP A 25 37.74 -24.43 6.18
N GLY A 26 36.62 -24.98 5.84
CA GLY A 26 35.53 -24.35 5.13
C GLY A 26 34.23 -25.01 5.61
N THR A 27 33.69 -24.55 6.73
CA THR A 27 32.33 -24.89 7.14
C THR A 27 31.40 -24.48 6.00
N PRO A 28 30.57 -25.39 5.43
CA PRO A 28 29.53 -24.95 4.52
C PRO A 28 28.68 -23.95 5.29
N GLY A 29 28.64 -22.72 4.81
CA GLY A 29 27.86 -21.66 5.44
C GLY A 29 26.45 -22.18 5.71
N ALA A 30 26.03 -22.11 6.96
CA ALA A 30 24.65 -22.31 7.33
C ALA A 30 23.79 -21.53 6.34
N ALA A 31 22.79 -22.18 5.75
CA ALA A 31 21.78 -21.50 4.98
C ALA A 31 21.32 -20.30 5.81
N PRO A 32 21.15 -19.11 5.21
CA PRO A 32 20.75 -17.94 5.98
C PRO A 32 19.47 -18.28 6.73
N THR A 33 19.61 -18.42 8.05
CA THR A 33 18.50 -18.59 8.97
C THR A 33 17.59 -17.41 8.86
N ALA A 34 16.30 -17.67 8.71
CA ALA A 34 15.13 -16.80 8.83
C ALA A 34 15.41 -15.34 8.44
N SER A 35 14.90 -14.95 7.30
CA SER A 35 15.03 -13.63 6.71
C SER A 35 14.85 -12.52 7.77
N ASN A 36 15.78 -11.58 7.84
CA ASN A 36 15.63 -10.29 8.49
C ASN A 36 14.57 -9.42 7.77
N ALA A 37 13.61 -10.04 7.08
CA ALA A 37 12.52 -9.32 6.44
C ALA A 37 11.67 -8.64 7.53
N PRO A 38 11.34 -7.35 7.35
CA PRO A 38 10.46 -6.65 8.29
C PRO A 38 9.16 -7.40 8.49
N GLN A 39 8.77 -7.62 9.76
CA GLN A 39 7.54 -8.31 10.12
C GLN A 39 6.43 -7.30 10.34
N LEU A 40 5.22 -7.62 9.87
CA LEU A 40 4.04 -6.83 10.18
C LEU A 40 3.78 -6.86 11.68
N PRO A 41 3.41 -5.72 12.30
CA PRO A 41 3.00 -5.70 13.71
C PRO A 41 1.68 -6.44 13.90
N THR A 42 1.48 -6.93 15.12
CA THR A 42 0.19 -7.47 15.56
C THR A 42 -0.52 -6.41 16.39
N TYR A 43 -1.77 -6.11 16.08
CA TYR A 43 -2.55 -5.11 16.79
C TYR A 43 -3.48 -5.76 17.82
N THR A 44 -3.38 -5.31 19.08
CA THR A 44 -4.27 -5.77 20.15
C THR A 44 -5.64 -5.11 20.00
N VAL A 45 -6.68 -5.94 19.88
CA VAL A 45 -8.05 -5.46 19.77
C VAL A 45 -8.55 -4.97 21.13
N LYS A 46 -8.97 -3.70 21.24
CA LYS A 46 -9.52 -3.11 22.45
C LYS A 46 -10.97 -3.55 22.67
N SER A 47 -11.22 -4.37 23.69
CA SER A 47 -12.56 -4.89 23.99
C SER A 47 -13.53 -3.84 24.54
N ASP A 48 -13.02 -2.77 25.13
CA ASP A 48 -13.76 -1.72 25.84
C ASP A 48 -13.83 -0.38 25.07
N ALA A 49 -13.52 -0.39 23.77
CA ALA A 49 -13.58 0.80 22.94
C ALA A 49 -14.98 1.45 22.99
N LYS A 50 -14.99 2.75 23.32
CA LYS A 50 -16.21 3.58 23.38
C LYS A 50 -15.97 4.86 22.64
N VAL A 51 -16.84 5.17 21.66
CA VAL A 51 -16.79 6.42 20.89
C VAL A 51 -18.23 6.92 20.80
N ASP A 52 -18.45 8.17 21.14
CA ASP A 52 -19.76 8.83 21.05
C ASP A 52 -20.04 9.23 19.58
N SER A 53 -20.21 8.23 18.75
CA SER A 53 -20.38 8.33 17.30
C SER A 53 -21.49 7.39 16.83
N THR A 54 -22.40 7.90 16.03
CA THR A 54 -23.44 7.09 15.39
C THR A 54 -22.84 6.05 14.47
N VAL A 55 -21.82 6.43 13.66
CA VAL A 55 -21.12 5.50 12.75
C VAL A 55 -20.50 4.36 13.53
N PHE A 56 -19.78 4.67 14.62
CA PHE A 56 -19.20 3.64 15.50
C PHE A 56 -20.25 2.74 16.14
N THR A 57 -21.34 3.33 16.66
CA THR A 57 -22.43 2.60 17.31
C THR A 57 -23.08 1.62 16.32
N GLU A 58 -23.38 2.05 15.11
CA GLU A 58 -23.93 1.18 14.08
C GLU A 58 -22.96 0.10 13.61
N ALA A 59 -21.65 0.41 13.53
CA ALA A 59 -20.61 -0.58 13.24
C ALA A 59 -20.54 -1.67 14.35
N LYS A 60 -20.59 -1.27 15.61
CA LYS A 60 -20.62 -2.22 16.76
C LYS A 60 -21.89 -3.08 16.75
N LYS A 61 -23.06 -2.49 16.51
CA LYS A 61 -24.33 -3.20 16.40
C LYS A 61 -24.33 -4.20 15.24
N ARG A 62 -23.74 -3.83 14.13
CA ARG A 62 -23.57 -4.66 12.92
C ARG A 62 -22.53 -5.77 13.13
N GLY A 63 -21.63 -5.61 14.13
CA GLY A 63 -20.49 -6.51 14.38
C GLY A 63 -19.43 -6.43 13.29
N GLN A 64 -19.42 -5.38 12.49
CA GLN A 64 -18.55 -5.25 11.32
C GLN A 64 -18.23 -3.78 11.03
N LEU A 65 -16.98 -3.49 10.71
CA LEU A 65 -16.50 -2.18 10.28
C LEU A 65 -16.34 -2.17 8.76
N ILE A 66 -16.96 -1.21 8.08
CA ILE A 66 -16.92 -1.09 6.62
C ILE A 66 -15.87 -0.03 6.26
N ILE A 67 -14.76 -0.45 5.67
CA ILE A 67 -13.63 0.42 5.35
C ILE A 67 -13.44 0.51 3.83
N GLY A 68 -13.47 1.73 3.30
CA GLY A 68 -13.09 2.01 1.92
C GLY A 68 -11.58 2.03 1.76
N ALA A 69 -11.05 1.38 0.71
CA ALA A 69 -9.63 1.34 0.41
C ALA A 69 -9.37 1.23 -1.09
N LYS A 70 -8.10 1.42 -1.48
CA LYS A 70 -7.59 1.07 -2.81
C LYS A 70 -7.35 -0.44 -2.91
N ALA A 71 -7.27 -0.94 -4.15
CA ALA A 71 -6.98 -2.34 -4.45
C ALA A 71 -5.83 -2.50 -5.47
N ASP A 72 -5.39 -1.41 -6.09
CA ASP A 72 -4.47 -1.43 -7.23
C ASP A 72 -3.07 -0.85 -6.92
N GLN A 73 -2.84 -0.33 -5.71
CA GLN A 73 -1.61 0.38 -5.35
C GLN A 73 -0.63 -0.53 -4.59
N PRO A 74 0.44 -1.03 -5.24
CA PRO A 74 1.42 -1.90 -4.57
C PRO A 74 2.03 -1.24 -3.33
N PHE A 75 2.18 -2.00 -2.24
CA PHE A 75 2.70 -1.59 -0.93
C PHE A 75 1.88 -0.55 -0.16
N LEU A 76 0.76 -0.05 -0.72
CA LEU A 76 -0.15 0.91 -0.09
C LEU A 76 -1.53 0.29 0.17
N GLY A 77 -2.38 0.22 -0.85
CA GLY A 77 -3.68 -0.43 -0.83
C GLY A 77 -3.78 -1.40 -2.00
N PHE A 78 -3.39 -2.64 -1.77
CA PHE A 78 -3.34 -3.69 -2.79
C PHE A 78 -4.21 -4.88 -2.39
N GLU A 79 -4.90 -5.46 -3.37
CA GLU A 79 -5.68 -6.68 -3.24
C GLU A 79 -5.10 -7.74 -4.17
N ASP A 80 -4.76 -8.89 -3.63
CA ASP A 80 -4.43 -10.06 -4.42
C ASP A 80 -5.71 -10.65 -5.01
N VAL A 81 -5.79 -10.67 -6.33
CA VAL A 81 -7.02 -11.08 -7.03
C VAL A 81 -7.32 -12.57 -6.83
N ALA A 82 -6.31 -13.39 -6.59
CA ALA A 82 -6.49 -14.84 -6.45
C ALA A 82 -6.97 -15.23 -5.04
N SER A 83 -6.44 -14.59 -3.99
CA SER A 83 -6.81 -14.88 -2.60
C SER A 83 -7.85 -13.91 -2.03
N GLY A 84 -7.97 -12.71 -2.59
CA GLY A 84 -8.77 -11.61 -2.03
C GLY A 84 -8.09 -10.92 -0.85
N ASP A 85 -6.85 -11.30 -0.50
CA ASP A 85 -6.12 -10.72 0.61
C ASP A 85 -5.69 -9.29 0.31
N ARG A 86 -5.82 -8.44 1.32
CA ARG A 86 -5.38 -7.05 1.22
C ARG A 86 -4.10 -6.81 2.00
N SER A 87 -3.21 -6.04 1.38
CA SER A 87 -1.90 -5.72 1.92
C SER A 87 -1.47 -4.29 1.60
N GLY A 88 -0.49 -3.80 2.33
CA GLY A 88 0.13 -2.51 2.13
C GLY A 88 -0.07 -1.55 3.31
N PHE A 89 0.62 -0.42 3.26
CA PHE A 89 0.70 0.51 4.38
C PHE A 89 -0.68 1.10 4.76
N ASP A 90 -1.50 1.48 3.76
CA ASP A 90 -2.87 1.98 4.02
C ASP A 90 -3.73 0.90 4.68
N ILE A 91 -3.55 -0.36 4.30
CA ILE A 91 -4.27 -1.49 4.89
C ILE A 91 -3.85 -1.71 6.35
N GLU A 92 -2.56 -1.58 6.65
CA GLU A 92 -2.06 -1.69 8.03
C GLU A 92 -2.54 -0.52 8.89
N ILE A 93 -2.54 0.72 8.38
CA ILE A 93 -3.15 1.87 9.08
C ILE A 93 -4.63 1.60 9.39
N ALA A 94 -5.38 1.06 8.45
CA ALA A 94 -6.79 0.72 8.68
C ALA A 94 -6.97 -0.39 9.74
N LYS A 95 -6.10 -1.40 9.76
CA LYS A 95 -6.12 -2.48 10.75
C LYS A 95 -5.78 -1.98 12.16
N MET A 96 -4.78 -1.08 12.31
CA MET A 96 -4.46 -0.42 13.58
C MET A 96 -5.70 0.25 14.17
N ILE A 97 -6.35 1.09 13.37
CA ILE A 97 -7.54 1.83 13.77
C ILE A 97 -8.69 0.87 14.11
N ALA A 98 -8.91 -0.14 13.28
CA ALA A 98 -9.95 -1.13 13.53
C ALA A 98 -9.74 -1.85 14.88
N ALA A 99 -8.51 -2.25 15.21
CA ALA A 99 -8.17 -2.87 16.48
C ALA A 99 -8.44 -1.94 17.68
N ASP A 100 -8.06 -0.67 17.57
CA ASP A 100 -8.33 0.33 18.59
C ASP A 100 -9.83 0.65 18.75
N LEU A 101 -10.61 0.53 17.68
CA LEU A 101 -12.08 0.61 17.72
C LEU A 101 -12.74 -0.70 18.15
N GLY A 102 -11.96 -1.71 18.51
CA GLY A 102 -12.46 -2.99 19.01
C GLY A 102 -13.03 -3.93 17.98
N PHE A 103 -12.44 -3.93 16.76
CA PHE A 103 -12.76 -4.85 15.67
C PHE A 103 -11.55 -5.70 15.29
N THR A 104 -11.76 -7.00 15.16
CA THR A 104 -10.74 -7.91 14.63
C THR A 104 -10.56 -7.71 13.11
N PRO A 105 -9.45 -8.18 12.50
CA PRO A 105 -9.30 -8.14 11.05
C PRO A 105 -10.43 -8.82 10.28
N GLN A 106 -11.01 -9.89 10.82
CA GLN A 106 -12.14 -10.63 10.23
C GLN A 106 -13.46 -9.85 10.27
N GLN A 107 -13.56 -8.85 11.14
CA GLN A 107 -14.71 -7.97 11.24
C GLN A 107 -14.59 -6.73 10.33
N ILE A 108 -13.53 -6.64 9.54
CA ILE A 108 -13.38 -5.57 8.54
C ILE A 108 -14.02 -6.03 7.22
N LYS A 109 -15.01 -5.29 6.76
CA LYS A 109 -15.54 -5.39 5.41
C LYS A 109 -14.87 -4.36 4.52
N TRP A 110 -14.06 -4.81 3.59
CA TRP A 110 -13.41 -3.94 2.64
C TRP A 110 -14.33 -3.55 1.49
N VAL A 111 -14.26 -2.28 1.09
CA VAL A 111 -14.93 -1.75 -0.10
C VAL A 111 -13.89 -1.09 -0.99
N THR A 112 -13.68 -1.65 -2.18
CA THR A 112 -12.77 -1.05 -3.17
C THR A 112 -13.41 0.21 -3.75
N LEU A 113 -12.72 1.36 -3.63
CA LEU A 113 -13.20 2.64 -4.15
C LEU A 113 -12.11 3.34 -4.96
N VAL A 114 -12.46 3.79 -6.15
CA VAL A 114 -11.63 4.68 -6.96
C VAL A 114 -11.68 6.11 -6.40
N SER A 115 -10.75 6.96 -6.83
CA SER A 115 -10.59 8.29 -6.21
C SER A 115 -11.81 9.19 -6.30
N SER A 116 -12.57 9.11 -7.38
CA SER A 116 -13.80 9.89 -7.59
C SER A 116 -15.01 9.44 -6.75
N GLN A 117 -14.93 8.26 -6.15
CA GLN A 117 -16.04 7.68 -5.37
C GLN A 117 -15.91 7.92 -3.86
N ARG A 118 -14.78 8.44 -3.37
CA ARG A 118 -14.49 8.56 -1.93
C ARG A 118 -15.47 9.46 -1.20
N GLU A 119 -15.60 10.71 -1.64
CA GLU A 119 -16.50 11.69 -1.03
C GLU A 119 -17.97 11.21 -1.08
N PRO A 120 -18.52 10.73 -2.21
CA PRO A 120 -19.88 10.20 -2.26
C PRO A 120 -20.09 9.00 -1.34
N ALA A 121 -19.14 8.07 -1.25
CA ALA A 121 -19.27 6.88 -0.42
C ALA A 121 -19.32 7.21 1.08
N ILE A 122 -18.47 8.15 1.51
CA ILE A 122 -18.45 8.64 2.90
C ILE A 122 -19.75 9.41 3.21
N SER A 123 -20.11 10.37 2.37
CA SER A 123 -21.26 11.25 2.62
C SER A 123 -22.61 10.50 2.62
N LYS A 124 -22.69 9.40 1.87
CA LYS A 124 -23.88 8.52 1.83
C LYS A 124 -23.87 7.41 2.89
N GLY A 125 -22.85 7.35 3.76
CA GLY A 125 -22.71 6.30 4.76
C GLY A 125 -22.54 4.89 4.19
N GLN A 126 -22.00 4.75 2.98
CA GLN A 126 -21.73 3.45 2.35
C GLN A 126 -20.52 2.77 2.98
N ILE A 127 -19.64 3.56 3.59
CA ILE A 127 -18.47 3.13 4.37
C ILE A 127 -18.41 3.92 5.67
N ASP A 128 -17.82 3.34 6.70
CA ASP A 128 -17.63 3.99 8.00
C ASP A 128 -16.48 5.01 7.95
N PHE A 129 -15.38 4.67 7.26
CA PHE A 129 -14.29 5.59 6.93
C PHE A 129 -13.47 5.06 5.72
N TYR A 130 -12.59 5.90 5.18
CA TYR A 130 -11.77 5.58 4.03
C TYR A 130 -10.29 5.76 4.32
N VAL A 131 -9.47 4.76 3.98
CA VAL A 131 -8.00 4.79 4.04
C VAL A 131 -7.44 4.40 2.68
N GLY A 132 -6.75 5.32 2.01
CA GLY A 132 -6.21 5.02 0.68
C GLY A 132 -5.68 6.24 -0.04
N THR A 133 -4.45 6.66 0.27
CA THR A 133 -3.75 7.78 -0.39
C THR A 133 -4.65 9.00 -0.58
N TYR A 134 -5.31 9.44 0.52
CA TYR A 134 -6.35 10.45 0.45
C TYR A 134 -5.86 11.80 0.94
N SER A 135 -5.37 12.63 0.03
CA SER A 135 -4.85 13.96 0.35
C SER A 135 -5.90 14.84 1.00
N ILE A 136 -5.58 15.35 2.17
CA ILE A 136 -6.36 16.34 2.91
C ILE A 136 -6.28 17.67 2.16
N ASN A 137 -7.41 18.27 1.84
CA ASN A 137 -7.49 19.63 1.31
C ASN A 137 -8.83 20.30 1.63
N ASP A 138 -8.90 21.62 1.49
CA ASP A 138 -10.08 22.40 1.88
C ASP A 138 -11.31 22.09 1.02
N GLU A 139 -11.13 21.72 -0.24
CA GLU A 139 -12.26 21.37 -1.10
C GLU A 139 -12.95 20.09 -0.60
N ARG A 140 -12.17 19.06 -0.28
CA ARG A 140 -12.68 17.82 0.29
C ARG A 140 -13.29 18.01 1.68
N LYS A 141 -12.69 18.89 2.50
CA LYS A 141 -13.22 19.24 3.84
C LYS A 141 -14.62 19.87 3.78
N LYS A 142 -15.09 20.35 2.64
CA LYS A 142 -16.49 20.82 2.47
C LYS A 142 -17.49 19.67 2.57
N SER A 143 -17.12 18.46 2.16
CA SER A 143 -18.02 17.30 2.06
C SER A 143 -17.72 16.20 3.08
N VAL A 144 -16.48 16.08 3.55
CA VAL A 144 -16.02 15.03 4.47
C VAL A 144 -15.10 15.61 5.54
N SER A 145 -14.88 14.86 6.61
CA SER A 145 -13.87 15.16 7.64
C SER A 145 -12.64 14.30 7.44
N PHE A 146 -11.51 14.71 8.05
CA PHE A 146 -10.25 13.97 8.00
C PHE A 146 -9.64 13.82 9.38
N ALA A 147 -9.17 12.62 9.69
CA ALA A 147 -8.19 12.35 10.74
C ALA A 147 -6.80 12.17 10.11
N GLY A 148 -5.75 12.62 10.75
CA GLY A 148 -4.39 12.54 10.22
C GLY A 148 -3.66 13.88 10.19
N PRO A 149 -2.64 14.06 9.33
CA PRO A 149 -2.19 13.08 8.33
C PRO A 149 -1.46 11.88 8.95
N TYR A 150 -1.59 10.70 8.32
CA TYR A 150 -0.81 9.53 8.71
C TYR A 150 0.47 9.36 7.87
N TYR A 151 0.56 10.02 6.72
CA TYR A 151 1.72 10.03 5.81
C TYR A 151 1.77 11.33 5.02
N ILE A 152 2.94 11.71 4.55
CA ILE A 152 3.13 12.83 3.63
C ILE A 152 3.85 12.32 2.40
N ALA A 153 3.20 12.47 1.26
CA ALA A 153 3.74 12.20 -0.07
C ALA A 153 3.94 13.51 -0.86
N GLY A 154 4.43 13.41 -2.05
CA GLY A 154 4.48 14.51 -3.01
C GLY A 154 4.27 14.01 -4.43
N GLN A 155 3.55 14.76 -5.25
CA GLN A 155 3.31 14.38 -6.64
C GLN A 155 4.60 14.37 -7.43
N ASP A 156 4.81 13.31 -8.24
CA ASP A 156 5.98 13.09 -9.07
C ASP A 156 5.54 12.49 -10.42
N LEU A 157 6.48 12.00 -11.19
CA LEU A 157 6.29 11.40 -12.51
C LEU A 157 6.91 10.00 -12.55
N LEU A 158 6.18 9.06 -13.14
CA LEU A 158 6.65 7.72 -13.49
C LEU A 158 6.81 7.64 -15.00
N VAL A 159 7.96 7.16 -15.45
CA VAL A 159 8.29 7.02 -16.86
C VAL A 159 8.93 5.66 -17.15
N LYS A 160 9.06 5.29 -18.43
CA LYS A 160 9.89 4.15 -18.82
C LYS A 160 11.34 4.39 -18.40
N SER A 161 12.07 3.35 -18.05
CA SER A 161 13.45 3.46 -17.53
C SER A 161 14.44 4.10 -18.51
N ASP A 162 14.21 3.93 -19.81
CA ASP A 162 15.00 4.52 -20.90
C ASP A 162 14.62 5.97 -21.25
N ASN A 163 13.53 6.49 -20.66
CA ASN A 163 13.10 7.88 -20.89
C ASN A 163 14.11 8.85 -20.25
N THR A 164 14.68 9.72 -21.05
CA THR A 164 15.60 10.79 -20.64
C THR A 164 15.03 12.20 -20.87
N ALA A 165 13.88 12.28 -21.55
CA ALA A 165 13.27 13.54 -21.92
C ALA A 165 12.43 14.16 -20.80
N ILE A 166 11.81 13.32 -19.95
CA ILE A 166 11.00 13.78 -18.81
C ILE A 166 11.85 13.72 -17.56
N THR A 167 12.25 14.89 -17.07
CA THR A 167 13.17 15.09 -15.93
C THR A 167 12.55 15.88 -14.78
N GLY A 168 11.28 16.27 -14.89
CA GLY A 168 10.53 17.03 -13.92
C GLY A 168 9.20 17.51 -14.54
N PRO A 169 8.33 18.15 -13.76
CA PRO A 169 7.02 18.58 -14.23
C PRO A 169 7.09 19.60 -15.38
N GLU A 170 8.14 20.41 -15.48
CA GLU A 170 8.32 21.38 -16.56
C GLU A 170 8.52 20.73 -17.93
N SER A 171 9.00 19.48 -17.94
CA SER A 171 9.28 18.73 -19.17
C SER A 171 8.07 18.01 -19.76
N VAL A 172 6.89 18.13 -19.14
CA VAL A 172 5.67 17.44 -19.63
C VAL A 172 4.82 18.29 -20.60
N ASN A 173 5.23 19.51 -20.92
CA ASN A 173 4.49 20.36 -21.85
C ASN A 173 4.23 19.63 -23.18
N GLY A 174 2.96 19.53 -23.57
CA GLY A 174 2.51 18.83 -24.79
C GLY A 174 2.64 17.30 -24.77
N LYS A 175 3.19 16.69 -23.70
CA LYS A 175 3.31 15.25 -23.52
C LYS A 175 1.97 14.63 -23.11
N ASN A 176 1.76 13.37 -23.43
CA ASN A 176 0.60 12.60 -22.98
C ASN A 176 0.87 12.10 -21.55
N VAL A 177 0.15 12.65 -20.58
CA VAL A 177 0.33 12.29 -19.16
C VAL A 177 -0.95 11.70 -18.60
N CYS A 178 -0.83 10.53 -17.98
CA CYS A 178 -1.97 9.84 -17.36
C CYS A 178 -2.02 10.07 -15.86
N THR A 179 -3.24 10.19 -15.32
CA THR A 179 -3.51 10.24 -13.89
C THR A 179 -4.90 9.71 -13.57
N ALA A 180 -5.22 9.50 -12.28
CA ALA A 180 -6.53 8.98 -11.89
C ALA A 180 -7.59 10.08 -11.79
N THR A 181 -8.79 9.79 -12.31
CA THR A 181 -9.99 10.62 -12.15
C THR A 181 -10.27 10.90 -10.67
N GLY A 182 -10.52 12.17 -10.30
CA GLY A 182 -10.81 12.57 -8.92
C GLY A 182 -9.57 12.69 -8.01
N SER A 183 -8.35 12.57 -8.58
CA SER A 183 -7.10 12.85 -7.86
C SER A 183 -6.76 14.34 -7.82
N THR A 184 -5.98 14.76 -6.82
CA THR A 184 -5.36 16.09 -6.76
C THR A 184 -4.39 16.31 -7.90
N SER A 185 -3.83 15.22 -8.41
CA SER A 185 -2.78 15.20 -9.43
C SER A 185 -3.22 15.85 -10.74
N ILE A 186 -4.52 15.80 -11.07
CA ILE A 186 -5.06 16.47 -12.28
C ILE A 186 -4.79 17.97 -12.22
N LYS A 187 -5.26 18.62 -11.15
CA LYS A 187 -5.11 20.06 -10.97
C LYS A 187 -3.65 20.49 -10.88
N ASN A 188 -2.86 19.72 -10.16
CA ASN A 188 -1.46 20.05 -9.92
C ASN A 188 -0.60 19.97 -11.19
N ILE A 189 -0.84 18.97 -12.08
CA ILE A 189 -0.07 18.83 -13.30
C ILE A 189 -0.55 19.77 -14.43
N GLN A 190 -1.79 20.23 -14.38
CA GLN A 190 -2.40 21.05 -15.42
C GLN A 190 -1.63 22.35 -15.69
N GLN A 191 -0.99 22.94 -14.67
CA GLN A 191 -0.19 24.17 -14.82
C GLN A 191 1.03 24.01 -15.75
N TYR A 192 1.47 22.76 -16.00
CA TYR A 192 2.60 22.43 -16.88
C TYR A 192 2.15 22.07 -18.31
N SER A 193 0.87 22.24 -18.61
CA SER A 193 0.29 22.09 -19.96
C SER A 193 0.51 20.74 -20.66
N PRO A 194 0.43 19.59 -19.98
CA PRO A 194 0.40 18.29 -20.64
C PRO A 194 -0.95 18.04 -21.32
N LYS A 195 -0.98 17.04 -22.19
CA LYS A 195 -2.21 16.40 -22.66
C LYS A 195 -2.62 15.35 -21.62
N ILE A 196 -3.66 15.62 -20.82
CA ILE A 196 -4.04 14.76 -19.70
C ILE A 196 -4.99 13.68 -20.18
N THR A 197 -4.63 12.42 -19.91
CA THR A 197 -5.52 11.25 -20.01
C THR A 197 -5.88 10.80 -18.61
N GLN A 198 -7.15 10.41 -18.41
CA GLN A 198 -7.64 10.00 -17.10
C GLN A 198 -8.26 8.60 -17.15
N PHE A 199 -7.96 7.79 -16.14
CA PHE A 199 -8.62 6.51 -15.87
C PHE A 199 -9.07 6.45 -14.41
N ASP A 200 -9.88 5.47 -14.06
CA ASP A 200 -10.35 5.31 -12.69
C ASP A 200 -9.26 4.80 -11.74
N THR A 201 -8.27 4.06 -12.27
CA THR A 201 -7.18 3.46 -11.50
C THR A 201 -5.81 3.88 -12.02
N TYR A 202 -4.81 3.91 -11.13
CA TYR A 202 -3.42 4.14 -11.56
C TYR A 202 -2.83 2.93 -12.28
N SER A 203 -3.30 1.71 -11.98
CA SER A 203 -2.90 0.50 -12.72
C SER A 203 -3.21 0.62 -14.21
N ALA A 204 -4.38 1.15 -14.58
CA ALA A 204 -4.72 1.41 -15.98
C ALA A 204 -3.78 2.45 -16.62
N CYS A 205 -3.42 3.52 -15.90
CA CYS A 205 -2.42 4.49 -16.37
C CYS A 205 -1.04 3.84 -16.60
N VAL A 206 -0.62 2.95 -15.68
CA VAL A 206 0.67 2.25 -15.81
C VAL A 206 0.67 1.29 -17.00
N GLU A 207 -0.44 0.61 -17.28
CA GLU A 207 -0.59 -0.20 -18.49
C GLU A 207 -0.43 0.64 -19.76
N LYS A 208 -1.02 1.84 -19.81
CA LYS A 208 -0.87 2.79 -20.93
C LYS A 208 0.56 3.31 -21.07
N LEU A 209 1.27 3.52 -19.96
CA LEU A 209 2.69 3.86 -19.97
C LEU A 209 3.53 2.70 -20.52
N MET A 210 3.26 1.48 -20.09
CA MET A 210 3.97 0.28 -20.55
C MET A 210 3.76 0.03 -22.05
N SER A 211 2.54 0.22 -22.57
CA SER A 211 2.23 0.10 -24.01
C SER A 211 2.80 1.26 -24.84
N GLY A 212 3.15 2.39 -24.22
CA GLY A 212 3.65 3.59 -24.92
C GLY A 212 2.55 4.51 -25.43
N GLU A 213 1.30 4.33 -24.98
CA GLU A 213 0.19 5.22 -25.33
C GLU A 213 0.27 6.55 -24.58
N VAL A 214 0.95 6.57 -23.42
CA VAL A 214 1.26 7.80 -22.69
C VAL A 214 2.76 7.88 -22.40
N ASP A 215 3.26 9.12 -22.23
CA ASP A 215 4.67 9.41 -22.00
C ASP A 215 5.03 9.29 -20.50
N ALA A 216 4.08 9.56 -19.61
CA ALA A 216 4.25 9.50 -18.16
C ALA A 216 2.94 9.20 -17.44
N VAL A 217 3.07 8.67 -16.22
CA VAL A 217 2.00 8.67 -15.21
C VAL A 217 2.37 9.67 -14.14
N THR A 218 1.41 10.46 -13.67
CA THR A 218 1.63 11.40 -12.57
C THR A 218 0.68 11.13 -11.42
N THR A 219 1.25 11.03 -10.24
CA THR A 219 0.59 10.98 -8.94
C THR A 219 1.64 11.06 -7.84
N ASP A 220 1.28 10.74 -6.62
CA ASP A 220 2.16 10.80 -5.46
C ASP A 220 3.30 9.78 -5.54
N ASP A 221 4.48 10.20 -5.18
CA ASP A 221 5.73 9.45 -5.26
C ASP A 221 5.67 8.07 -4.57
N ALA A 222 4.95 7.97 -3.45
CA ALA A 222 4.71 6.71 -2.75
C ALA A 222 3.99 5.68 -3.63
N ILE A 223 2.97 6.11 -4.38
CA ILE A 223 2.23 5.26 -5.34
C ILE A 223 3.14 4.87 -6.49
N LEU A 224 3.86 5.84 -7.07
CA LEU A 224 4.76 5.64 -8.21
C LEU A 224 5.92 4.70 -7.87
N LYS A 225 6.51 4.82 -6.68
CA LYS A 225 7.56 3.91 -6.19
C LYS A 225 7.07 2.48 -6.07
N GLY A 226 5.83 2.27 -5.63
CA GLY A 226 5.19 0.97 -5.61
C GLY A 226 5.14 0.33 -7.00
N TYR A 227 4.69 1.07 -8.00
CA TYR A 227 4.66 0.58 -9.39
C TYR A 227 6.07 0.41 -9.98
N ALA A 228 7.00 1.34 -9.74
CA ALA A 228 8.38 1.21 -10.21
C ALA A 228 9.05 -0.05 -9.66
N SER A 229 8.85 -0.36 -8.39
CA SER A 229 9.34 -1.59 -7.76
C SER A 229 8.70 -2.84 -8.36
N LYS A 230 7.36 -2.85 -8.52
CA LYS A 230 6.62 -3.98 -9.09
C LYS A 230 7.03 -4.29 -10.54
N PHE A 231 7.36 -3.27 -11.34
CA PHE A 231 7.72 -3.41 -12.75
C PHE A 231 9.19 -3.16 -13.04
N ALA A 232 10.06 -3.30 -12.02
CA ALA A 232 11.51 -3.18 -12.21
C ALA A 232 12.02 -4.23 -13.22
N PRO A 233 13.00 -3.89 -14.07
CA PRO A 233 13.64 -2.57 -14.24
C PRO A 233 12.97 -1.68 -15.30
N LYS A 234 11.74 -1.91 -15.71
CA LYS A 234 11.07 -1.29 -16.87
C LYS A 234 10.64 0.16 -16.61
N LEU A 235 10.35 0.51 -15.37
CA LEU A 235 9.83 1.81 -14.97
C LEU A 235 10.74 2.47 -13.94
N LYS A 236 10.76 3.80 -13.91
CA LYS A 236 11.43 4.61 -12.90
C LYS A 236 10.61 5.83 -12.52
N VAL A 237 10.71 6.23 -11.25
CA VAL A 237 10.22 7.52 -10.77
C VAL A 237 11.25 8.57 -11.09
N VAL A 238 10.83 9.76 -11.53
CA VAL A 238 11.74 10.88 -11.86
C VAL A 238 12.46 11.37 -10.60
N GLY A 239 11.80 11.32 -9.43
CA GLY A 239 12.43 11.58 -8.14
C GLY A 239 12.50 13.07 -7.78
N LYS A 240 11.58 13.88 -8.31
CA LYS A 240 11.48 15.32 -8.01
C LYS A 240 10.04 15.67 -7.63
N PRO A 241 9.56 15.29 -6.44
CA PRO A 241 8.23 15.64 -6.00
C PRO A 241 8.04 17.18 -6.00
N PHE A 242 6.91 17.62 -6.54
CA PHE A 242 6.64 19.05 -6.75
C PHE A 242 5.40 19.55 -5.98
N THR A 243 4.77 18.68 -5.17
CA THR A 243 3.68 19.04 -4.25
C THR A 243 3.92 18.47 -2.87
N LYS A 244 3.01 18.78 -1.94
CA LYS A 244 2.89 18.14 -0.64
C LYS A 244 1.49 17.58 -0.49
N GLU A 245 1.39 16.26 -0.35
CA GLU A 245 0.14 15.51 -0.27
C GLU A 245 0.02 14.86 1.11
N ASN A 246 -0.73 15.49 2.00
CA ASN A 246 -0.98 15.01 3.36
C ASN A 246 -2.05 13.91 3.32
N TYR A 247 -1.70 12.64 3.52
CA TYR A 247 -2.67 11.54 3.52
C TYR A 247 -3.43 11.46 4.83
N GLY A 248 -4.74 11.59 4.75
CA GLY A 248 -5.64 11.45 5.89
C GLY A 248 -6.66 10.33 5.70
N ILE A 249 -7.36 10.06 6.78
CA ILE A 249 -8.48 9.13 6.84
C ILE A 249 -9.76 9.93 6.69
N GLY A 250 -10.47 9.67 5.59
CA GLY A 250 -11.74 10.33 5.30
C GLY A 250 -12.90 9.67 6.06
N LEU A 251 -13.74 10.47 6.69
CA LEU A 251 -14.91 10.01 7.44
C LEU A 251 -16.06 11.01 7.35
N ASN A 252 -17.21 10.66 7.92
CA ASN A 252 -18.37 11.56 7.93
C ASN A 252 -17.99 12.95 8.46
N LYS A 253 -18.48 13.99 7.80
CA LYS A 253 -18.10 15.39 8.05
C LYS A 253 -18.37 15.83 9.49
N ASP A 254 -19.47 15.40 10.04
CA ASP A 254 -19.97 15.89 11.34
C ASP A 254 -19.60 14.96 12.50
N ASP A 255 -18.85 13.87 12.25
CA ASP A 255 -18.46 12.91 13.28
C ASP A 255 -17.12 13.28 13.93
N ALA A 256 -17.14 14.30 14.77
CA ALA A 256 -15.95 14.77 15.49
C ALA A 256 -15.41 13.74 16.49
N ALA A 257 -16.29 12.94 17.09
CA ALA A 257 -15.88 11.92 18.07
C ALA A 257 -15.12 10.78 17.39
N LEU A 258 -15.60 10.27 16.25
CA LEU A 258 -14.89 9.26 15.47
C LEU A 258 -13.57 9.81 14.93
N ARG A 259 -13.55 11.06 14.44
CA ARG A 259 -12.33 11.73 14.00
C ARG A 259 -11.27 11.78 15.10
N THR A 260 -11.68 12.14 16.31
CA THR A 260 -10.79 12.19 17.47
C THR A 260 -10.25 10.78 17.81
N ALA A 261 -11.13 9.78 17.88
CA ALA A 261 -10.73 8.42 18.15
C ALA A 261 -9.74 7.85 17.12
N ILE A 262 -9.96 8.12 15.82
CA ILE A 262 -9.05 7.73 14.75
C ILE A 262 -7.71 8.48 14.88
N SER A 263 -7.73 9.79 15.18
CA SER A 263 -6.51 10.57 15.37
C SER A 263 -5.69 10.09 16.57
N ASP A 264 -6.35 9.73 17.67
CA ASP A 264 -5.70 9.18 18.86
C ASP A 264 -5.08 7.82 18.58
N SER A 265 -5.75 6.97 17.80
CA SER A 265 -5.21 5.69 17.33
C SER A 265 -3.95 5.89 16.50
N ILE A 266 -3.98 6.76 15.48
CA ILE A 266 -2.79 7.05 14.67
C ILE A 266 -1.63 7.52 15.56
N LYS A 267 -1.90 8.44 16.49
CA LYS A 267 -0.87 8.96 17.40
C LYS A 267 -0.27 7.88 18.28
N ALA A 268 -1.09 7.02 18.86
CA ALA A 268 -0.64 5.92 19.70
C ALA A 268 0.28 4.96 18.95
N HIS A 269 -0.05 4.62 17.70
CA HIS A 269 0.76 3.75 16.85
C HIS A 269 2.01 4.42 16.27
N GLN A 270 2.02 5.75 16.15
CA GLN A 270 3.25 6.51 15.89
C GLN A 270 4.20 6.46 17.10
N ASP A 271 3.66 6.61 18.32
CA ASP A 271 4.46 6.69 19.54
C ASP A 271 5.02 5.34 20.00
N ASN A 272 4.26 4.26 19.81
CA ASN A 272 4.70 2.91 20.17
C ASN A 272 5.57 2.20 19.11
N GLY A 273 5.73 2.84 17.94
CA GLY A 273 6.57 2.34 16.84
C GLY A 273 5.88 1.37 15.87
N ASP A 274 4.61 1.04 16.05
CA ASP A 274 3.87 0.15 15.13
C ASP A 274 3.71 0.77 13.74
N TRP A 275 3.50 2.10 13.67
CA TRP A 275 3.49 2.84 12.41
C TRP A 275 4.77 2.59 11.61
N LYS A 276 5.94 2.66 12.26
CA LYS A 276 7.23 2.44 11.60
C LYS A 276 7.40 0.99 11.16
N LYS A 277 7.02 0.02 12.01
CA LYS A 277 7.08 -1.40 11.65
C LYS A 277 6.19 -1.72 10.45
N ALA A 278 4.96 -1.18 10.44
CA ALA A 278 4.03 -1.31 9.32
C ALA A 278 4.61 -0.70 8.04
N TYR A 279 5.21 0.49 8.14
CA TYR A 279 5.88 1.12 7.00
C TYR A 279 7.02 0.25 6.45
N ASP A 280 7.94 -0.19 7.31
CA ASP A 280 9.10 -0.98 6.92
C ASP A 280 8.69 -2.31 6.26
N ALA A 281 7.62 -2.95 6.77
CA ALA A 281 7.10 -4.22 6.26
C ALA A 281 6.22 -4.07 4.99
N THR A 282 5.90 -2.87 4.57
CA THR A 282 5.03 -2.59 3.43
C THR A 282 5.65 -1.57 2.47
N LEU A 283 5.32 -0.28 2.61
CA LEU A 283 5.79 0.78 1.71
C LEU A 283 7.32 0.89 1.66
N GLY A 284 8.02 0.60 2.75
CA GLY A 284 9.48 0.53 2.82
C GLY A 284 10.10 -0.47 1.84
N LEU A 285 9.36 -1.52 1.46
CA LEU A 285 9.77 -2.50 0.45
C LEU A 285 9.89 -1.90 -0.95
N SER A 286 9.33 -0.73 -1.19
CA SER A 286 9.53 0.03 -2.44
C SER A 286 10.91 0.70 -2.53
N GLY A 287 11.78 0.52 -1.52
CA GLY A 287 13.13 1.04 -1.48
C GLY A 287 13.29 2.39 -0.77
N SER A 288 12.25 2.89 -0.11
CA SER A 288 12.29 4.15 0.64
C SER A 288 12.39 3.90 2.14
N ALA A 289 13.34 4.56 2.82
CA ALA A 289 13.39 4.54 4.28
C ALA A 289 12.14 5.19 4.90
N ALA A 290 11.75 4.72 6.10
CA ALA A 290 10.64 5.31 6.82
C ALA A 290 10.94 6.79 7.16
N PRO A 291 10.08 7.73 6.76
CA PRO A 291 10.20 9.12 7.19
C PRO A 291 9.79 9.24 8.67
N THR A 292 10.06 10.41 9.24
CA THR A 292 9.44 10.76 10.54
C THR A 292 7.92 10.81 10.37
N PRO A 293 7.14 10.15 11.23
CA PRO A 293 5.69 10.25 11.18
C PRO A 293 5.22 11.70 11.27
N PRO A 294 4.24 12.12 10.45
CA PRO A 294 3.79 13.52 10.47
C PRO A 294 3.04 13.87 11.76
N ALA A 295 3.14 15.13 12.16
CA ALA A 295 2.27 15.67 13.21
C ALA A 295 0.81 15.67 12.74
N LEU A 296 -0.12 15.32 13.63
CA LEU A 296 -1.55 15.27 13.32
C LEU A 296 -2.16 16.68 13.29
N GLU A 297 -3.02 16.93 12.33
CA GLU A 297 -3.89 18.10 12.29
C GLU A 297 -5.17 17.80 13.07
N ARG A 298 -5.39 18.50 14.19
CA ARG A 298 -6.61 18.41 15.00
C ARG A 298 -7.45 19.67 14.85
N TYR A 299 -8.73 19.53 14.52
CA TYR A 299 -9.69 20.64 14.36
C TYR A 299 -11.11 20.24 14.76
#